data_5046a693385ebef41eb34b28f2be76cc
#
_entry.id   5046a693385ebef41eb34b28f2be76cc
#
_cell.length_a   1.000
_cell.length_b   1.000
_cell.length_c   1.000
_cell.angle_alpha   90.00
_cell.angle_beta   90.00
_cell.angle_gamma   90.00
#
_symmetry.space_group_name_H-M   'P 1'
#
loop_
_entity.id
_entity.type
_entity.pdbx_description
1 polymer ?
#
loop_
_entity_poly.entity_id
_entity_poly.type
_entity_poly.pdbx_seq_one_letter_code
_entity_poly.pdbx_strand_id
1 'polypeptide(L)'
;MRLIVKISEGSVRDALSLLDRALLSLDKDKELDLNSAQKIFGYFDKSQLIDLFELILGGEEKKAIEIYRKIYDQGVEPKVFINDFLELVYYFKNINSLNMESTNFTLNDEEFSKIKKITNKISDETLILFWQFTLKTLGELEIVNNQNLSIEMLSLIHI
;
A
#
# COMPACT_ATOMS: atom_id res chain seq x y z
N MET A 1 3.54 -2.32 20.07
CA MET A 1 3.72 -0.87 20.33
C MET A 1 4.30 -0.11 19.14
N ARG A 2 5.45 -0.51 18.58
CA ARG A 2 6.05 0.20 17.41
C ARG A 2 5.11 0.31 16.19
N LEU A 3 4.32 -0.72 15.92
CA LEU A 3 3.33 -0.71 14.82
C LEU A 3 2.23 0.34 15.05
N ILE A 4 1.69 0.42 16.27
CA ILE A 4 0.67 1.41 16.63
C ILE A 4 1.19 2.84 16.44
N VAL A 5 2.42 3.11 16.87
CA VAL A 5 3.07 4.41 16.70
C VAL A 5 3.23 4.76 15.22
N LYS A 6 3.63 3.78 14.39
CA LYS A 6 3.78 3.96 12.94
C LYS A 6 2.45 4.26 12.25
N ILE A 7 1.38 3.54 12.59
CA ILE A 7 0.05 3.70 11.98
C ILE A 7 -0.62 5.00 12.43
N SER A 8 -0.40 5.42 13.68
CA SER A 8 -1.01 6.64 14.24
C SER A 8 -0.43 7.95 13.70
N GLU A 9 0.67 7.89 12.95
CA GLU A 9 1.31 9.05 12.30
C GLU A 9 1.59 10.23 13.27
N GLY A 10 1.91 9.92 14.53
CA GLY A 10 2.18 10.90 15.58
C GLY A 10 0.94 11.44 16.32
N SER A 11 -0.25 11.01 15.99
CA SER A 11 -1.48 11.35 16.72
C SER A 11 -1.63 10.47 17.97
N VAL A 12 -1.60 11.08 19.16
CA VAL A 12 -1.82 10.38 20.44
C VAL A 12 -3.23 9.80 20.51
N ARG A 13 -4.23 10.51 20.00
CA ARG A 13 -5.63 10.07 19.99
C ARG A 13 -5.79 8.80 19.15
N ASP A 14 -5.19 8.78 17.97
CA ASP A 14 -5.24 7.62 17.07
C ASP A 14 -4.47 6.44 17.65
N ALA A 15 -3.32 6.68 18.29
CA ALA A 15 -2.54 5.65 18.99
C ALA A 15 -3.34 5.01 20.12
N LEU A 16 -4.04 5.79 20.92
CA LEU A 16 -4.89 5.30 22.02
C LEU A 16 -6.10 4.50 21.48
N SER A 17 -6.73 4.96 20.41
CA SER A 17 -7.84 4.25 19.76
C SER A 17 -7.40 2.91 19.18
N LEU A 18 -6.21 2.85 18.55
CA LEU A 18 -5.63 1.62 18.04
C LEU A 18 -5.24 0.65 19.18
N LEU A 19 -4.70 1.17 20.27
CA LEU A 19 -4.37 0.36 21.45
C LEU A 19 -5.62 -0.25 22.08
N ASP A 20 -6.68 0.53 22.24
CA ASP A 20 -7.96 0.06 22.78
C ASP A 20 -8.57 -1.04 21.89
N ARG A 21 -8.53 -0.83 20.56
CA ARG A 21 -8.97 -1.84 19.58
C ARG A 21 -8.17 -3.14 19.67
N ALA A 22 -6.85 -3.04 19.87
CA ALA A 22 -5.99 -4.19 20.07
C ALA A 22 -6.32 -4.94 21.35
N LEU A 23 -6.54 -4.22 22.45
CA LEU A 23 -6.89 -4.81 23.75
C LEU A 23 -8.25 -5.52 23.71
N LEU A 24 -9.24 -4.96 23.02
CA LEU A 24 -10.56 -5.58 22.84
C LEU A 24 -10.53 -6.86 21.99
N SER A 25 -9.53 -6.98 21.11
CA SER A 25 -9.37 -8.13 20.23
C SER A 25 -8.53 -9.25 20.82
N LEU A 26 -7.93 -9.03 22.00
CA LEU A 26 -7.15 -10.04 22.72
C LEU A 26 -8.05 -10.96 23.52
N ASP A 27 -7.91 -12.27 23.29
CA ASP A 27 -8.33 -13.27 24.26
C ASP A 27 -7.46 -13.16 25.52
N LYS A 28 -8.08 -13.37 26.70
CA LYS A 28 -7.51 -13.08 28.03
C LYS A 28 -6.11 -13.65 28.34
N ASP A 29 -5.58 -14.55 27.48
CA ASP A 29 -4.31 -15.26 27.71
C ASP A 29 -3.34 -15.24 26.52
N LYS A 30 -3.54 -14.37 25.52
CA LYS A 30 -2.68 -14.32 24.33
C LYS A 30 -1.97 -12.98 24.21
N GLU A 31 -0.66 -13.03 24.01
CA GLU A 31 0.12 -11.87 23.57
C GLU A 31 -0.23 -11.51 22.12
N LEU A 32 -0.34 -10.22 21.84
CA LEU A 32 -0.56 -9.71 20.49
C LEU A 32 0.74 -9.79 19.71
N ASP A 33 0.84 -10.76 18.81
CA ASP A 33 1.96 -10.85 17.88
C ASP A 33 1.83 -9.81 16.74
N LEU A 34 2.93 -9.59 16.02
CA LEU A 34 2.97 -8.60 14.93
C LEU A 34 1.98 -8.93 13.81
N ASN A 35 1.86 -10.22 13.46
CA ASN A 35 0.97 -10.65 12.37
C ASN A 35 -0.50 -10.45 12.71
N SER A 36 -0.88 -10.78 13.94
CA SER A 36 -2.25 -10.54 14.43
C SER A 36 -2.56 -9.05 14.52
N ALA A 37 -1.61 -8.23 14.97
CA ALA A 37 -1.74 -6.78 15.00
C ALA A 37 -1.91 -6.17 13.59
N GLN A 38 -1.14 -6.63 12.62
CA GLN A 38 -1.27 -6.19 11.22
C GLN A 38 -2.65 -6.50 10.64
N LYS A 39 -3.20 -7.69 10.92
CA LYS A 39 -4.56 -8.06 10.50
C LYS A 39 -5.64 -7.21 11.15
N ILE A 40 -5.53 -6.97 12.47
CA ILE A 40 -6.50 -6.16 13.22
C ILE A 40 -6.55 -4.72 12.69
N PHE A 41 -5.39 -4.16 12.34
CA PHE A 41 -5.27 -2.77 11.89
C PHE A 41 -5.38 -2.61 10.38
N GLY A 42 -5.43 -3.71 9.62
CA GLY A 42 -5.39 -3.67 8.16
C GLY A 42 -4.09 -3.06 7.61
N TYR A 43 -3.00 -3.17 8.37
CA TYR A 43 -1.70 -2.63 7.98
C TYR A 43 -0.90 -3.66 7.19
N PHE A 44 -0.24 -3.20 6.13
CA PHE A 44 0.68 -4.00 5.34
C PHE A 44 1.99 -3.27 5.08
N ASP A 45 3.03 -4.01 4.75
CA ASP A 45 4.33 -3.42 4.45
C ASP A 45 4.32 -2.78 3.06
N LYS A 46 4.72 -1.51 2.99
CA LYS A 46 4.78 -0.76 1.72
C LYS A 46 5.81 -1.30 0.73
N SER A 47 6.78 -2.09 1.19
CA SER A 47 7.69 -2.82 0.30
C SER A 47 6.96 -3.79 -0.62
N GLN A 48 5.89 -4.41 -0.15
CA GLN A 48 5.02 -5.28 -0.97
C GLN A 48 4.34 -4.52 -2.11
N LEU A 49 4.00 -3.25 -1.87
CA LEU A 49 3.40 -2.39 -2.88
C LEU A 49 4.40 -2.03 -3.98
N ILE A 50 5.65 -1.79 -3.61
CA ILE A 50 6.74 -1.54 -4.56
C ILE A 50 6.99 -2.79 -5.41
N ASP A 51 7.04 -3.97 -4.80
CA ASP A 51 7.20 -5.24 -5.49
C ASP A 51 6.04 -5.52 -6.45
N LEU A 52 4.81 -5.25 -6.02
CA LEU A 52 3.62 -5.36 -6.86
C LEU A 52 3.73 -4.46 -8.09
N PHE A 53 4.12 -3.20 -7.91
CA PHE A 53 4.27 -2.27 -9.01
C PHE A 53 5.37 -2.71 -10.00
N GLU A 54 6.49 -3.20 -9.51
CA GLU A 54 7.56 -3.74 -10.35
C GLU A 54 7.08 -4.93 -11.19
N LEU A 55 6.27 -5.83 -10.61
CA LEU A 55 5.70 -6.97 -11.33
C LEU A 55 4.67 -6.55 -12.39
N ILE A 56 3.85 -5.55 -12.09
CA ILE A 56 2.90 -4.99 -13.06
C ILE A 56 3.65 -4.42 -14.27
N LEU A 57 4.70 -3.65 -14.03
CA LEU A 57 5.52 -3.06 -15.08
C LEU A 57 6.30 -4.12 -15.89
N GLY A 58 6.68 -5.22 -15.25
CA GLY A 58 7.35 -6.35 -15.89
C GLY A 58 6.43 -7.28 -16.67
N GLY A 59 5.11 -7.07 -16.61
CA GLY A 59 4.12 -7.94 -17.27
C GLY A 59 3.91 -9.30 -16.57
N GLU A 60 4.29 -9.41 -15.30
CA GLU A 60 4.19 -10.63 -14.50
C GLU A 60 2.80 -10.78 -13.83
N GLU A 61 1.77 -10.90 -14.65
CA GLU A 61 0.35 -10.89 -14.25
C GLU A 61 0.02 -11.81 -13.07
N LYS A 62 0.38 -13.09 -13.19
CA LYS A 62 0.05 -14.08 -12.15
C LYS A 62 0.66 -13.73 -10.79
N LYS A 63 1.92 -13.32 -10.79
CA LYS A 63 2.62 -12.93 -9.57
C LYS A 63 2.07 -11.64 -8.97
N ALA A 64 1.69 -10.69 -9.81
CA ALA A 64 1.06 -9.44 -9.37
C ALA A 64 -0.25 -9.72 -8.65
N ILE A 65 -1.13 -10.55 -9.21
CA ILE A 65 -2.38 -10.94 -8.58
C ILE A 65 -2.15 -11.73 -7.28
N GLU A 66 -1.16 -12.62 -7.24
CA GLU A 66 -0.82 -13.36 -6.02
C GLU A 66 -0.37 -12.44 -4.89
N ILE A 67 0.47 -11.43 -5.18
CA ILE A 67 0.89 -10.45 -4.17
C ILE A 67 -0.29 -9.61 -3.71
N TYR A 68 -1.12 -9.14 -4.63
CA TYR A 68 -2.32 -8.37 -4.27
C TYR A 68 -3.24 -9.17 -3.36
N ARG A 69 -3.52 -10.43 -3.68
CA ARG A 69 -4.35 -11.31 -2.84
C ARG A 69 -3.75 -11.54 -1.47
N LYS A 70 -2.43 -11.68 -1.35
CA LYS A 70 -1.75 -11.76 -0.04
C LYS A 70 -1.96 -10.49 0.79
N ILE A 71 -1.85 -9.32 0.17
CA ILE A 71 -2.12 -8.03 0.83
C ILE A 71 -3.59 -7.98 1.29
N TYR A 72 -4.51 -8.38 0.44
CA TYR A 72 -5.94 -8.42 0.77
C TYR A 72 -6.25 -9.38 1.91
N ASP A 73 -5.66 -10.57 1.91
CA ASP A 73 -5.84 -11.59 2.95
C ASP A 73 -5.27 -11.14 4.32
N GLN A 74 -4.39 -10.13 4.33
CA GLN A 74 -3.92 -9.47 5.56
C GLN A 74 -4.96 -8.52 6.16
N GLY A 75 -6.12 -8.37 5.55
CA GLY A 75 -7.21 -7.52 6.02
C GLY A 75 -7.12 -6.05 5.61
N VAL A 76 -6.35 -5.75 4.57
CA VAL A 76 -6.23 -4.39 4.02
C VAL A 76 -7.49 -4.05 3.24
N GLU A 77 -8.11 -2.92 3.58
CA GLU A 77 -9.26 -2.44 2.82
C GLU A 77 -8.85 -1.98 1.42
N PRO A 78 -9.63 -2.32 0.36
CA PRO A 78 -9.33 -1.93 -1.01
C PRO A 78 -9.10 -0.43 -1.20
N LYS A 79 -9.87 0.41 -0.51
CA LYS A 79 -9.73 1.86 -0.56
C LYS A 79 -8.39 2.34 0.01
N VAL A 80 -7.94 1.75 1.11
CA VAL A 80 -6.63 2.05 1.73
C VAL A 80 -5.51 1.63 0.79
N PHE A 81 -5.62 0.43 0.22
CA PHE A 81 -4.65 -0.06 -0.76
C PHE A 81 -4.49 0.89 -1.97
N ILE A 82 -5.61 1.34 -2.55
CA ILE A 82 -5.58 2.24 -3.71
C ILE A 82 -5.01 3.61 -3.35
N ASN A 83 -5.32 4.16 -2.18
CA ASN A 83 -4.73 5.41 -1.73
C ASN A 83 -3.21 5.30 -1.54
N ASP A 84 -2.73 4.22 -0.93
CA ASP A 84 -1.30 3.97 -0.77
C ASP A 84 -0.62 3.74 -2.13
N PHE A 85 -1.31 3.10 -3.07
CA PHE A 85 -0.81 2.92 -4.43
C PHE A 85 -0.71 4.25 -5.19
N LEU A 86 -1.69 5.14 -5.07
CA LEU A 86 -1.63 6.51 -5.61
C LEU A 86 -0.43 7.28 -5.05
N GLU A 87 -0.23 7.22 -3.74
CA GLU A 87 0.89 7.86 -3.09
C GLU A 87 2.22 7.31 -3.63
N LEU A 88 2.32 6.00 -3.82
CA LEU A 88 3.50 5.36 -4.41
C LEU A 88 3.76 5.86 -5.83
N VAL A 89 2.76 5.94 -6.70
CA VAL A 89 2.91 6.46 -8.07
C VAL A 89 3.38 7.91 -8.05
N TYR A 90 2.87 8.72 -7.12
CA TYR A 90 3.37 10.08 -6.91
C TYR A 90 4.86 10.11 -6.57
N TYR A 91 5.33 9.23 -5.68
CA TYR A 91 6.76 9.13 -5.36
C TYR A 91 7.60 8.70 -6.56
N PHE A 92 7.14 7.75 -7.34
CA PHE A 92 7.82 7.36 -8.57
C PHE A 92 8.00 8.54 -9.52
N LYS A 93 6.99 9.39 -9.68
CA LYS A 93 7.07 10.57 -10.55
C LYS A 93 8.03 11.62 -10.03
N ASN A 94 8.09 11.81 -8.72
CA ASN A 94 8.81 12.93 -8.10
C ASN A 94 10.11 12.51 -7.40
N ILE A 95 10.56 11.28 -7.56
CA ILE A 95 11.70 10.71 -6.83
C ILE A 95 12.98 11.54 -6.95
N ASN A 96 13.21 12.16 -8.09
CA ASN A 96 14.40 12.98 -8.35
C ASN A 96 14.32 14.37 -7.68
N SER A 97 13.12 14.81 -7.30
CA SER A 97 12.84 16.11 -6.70
C SER A 97 12.61 16.03 -5.18
N LEU A 98 12.39 14.82 -4.67
CA LEU A 98 12.10 14.58 -3.26
C LEU A 98 13.38 14.30 -2.48
N ASN A 99 13.60 15.05 -1.42
CA ASN A 99 14.57 14.71 -0.39
C ASN A 99 13.95 13.71 0.59
N MET A 100 14.72 12.73 1.07
CA MET A 100 14.26 11.69 2.00
C MET A 100 13.59 12.24 3.26
N GLU A 101 13.98 13.45 3.67
CA GLU A 101 13.48 14.11 4.90
C GLU A 101 12.08 14.74 4.73
N SER A 102 11.63 14.95 3.50
CA SER A 102 10.36 15.64 3.20
C SER A 102 9.19 14.72 2.93
N THR A 103 9.37 13.41 3.04
CA THR A 103 8.33 12.43 2.72
C THR A 103 7.61 11.96 3.97
N ASN A 104 6.28 12.11 4.00
CA ASN A 104 5.41 11.46 4.99
C ASN A 104 5.43 9.92 4.87
N PHE A 105 5.94 9.43 3.76
CA PHE A 105 6.18 8.03 3.48
C PHE A 105 7.56 7.67 4.03
N THR A 106 7.62 7.04 5.18
CA THR A 106 8.88 6.56 5.76
C THR A 106 9.46 5.44 4.90
N LEU A 107 10.09 5.82 3.78
CA LEU A 107 10.88 4.90 2.96
C LEU A 107 12.24 4.71 3.63
N ASN A 108 12.70 3.47 3.71
CA ASN A 108 14.08 3.19 4.06
C ASN A 108 14.99 3.38 2.83
N ASP A 109 16.30 3.38 3.04
CA ASP A 109 17.29 3.61 1.97
C ASP A 109 17.19 2.56 0.85
N GLU A 110 16.86 1.31 1.18
CA GLU A 110 16.70 0.23 0.22
C GLU A 110 15.48 0.43 -0.66
N GLU A 111 14.34 0.80 -0.06
CA GLU A 111 13.10 1.10 -0.77
C GLU A 111 13.26 2.30 -1.70
N PHE A 112 13.91 3.35 -1.23
CA PHE A 112 14.23 4.53 -2.03
C PHE A 112 15.10 4.19 -3.24
N SER A 113 16.17 3.41 -3.01
CA SER A 113 17.07 2.93 -4.08
C SER A 113 16.33 2.06 -5.09
N LYS A 114 15.42 1.22 -4.63
CA LYS A 114 14.59 0.36 -5.49
C LYS A 114 13.64 1.17 -6.35
N ILE A 115 12.93 2.14 -5.76
CA ILE A 115 12.07 3.07 -6.50
C ILE A 115 12.86 3.81 -7.57
N LYS A 116 14.03 4.32 -7.23
CA LYS A 116 14.90 5.04 -8.17
C LYS A 116 15.34 4.18 -9.36
N LYS A 117 15.69 2.93 -9.11
CA LYS A 117 16.04 1.97 -10.18
C LYS A 117 14.86 1.68 -11.11
N ILE A 118 13.67 1.52 -10.56
CA ILE A 118 12.46 1.25 -11.33
C ILE A 118 12.08 2.49 -12.15
N THR A 119 12.12 3.67 -11.55
CA THR A 119 11.78 4.94 -12.22
C THR A 119 12.62 5.21 -13.46
N ASN A 120 13.89 4.84 -13.44
CA ASN A 120 14.76 5.00 -14.60
C ASN A 120 14.38 4.13 -15.81
N LYS A 121 13.50 3.15 -15.62
CA LYS A 121 13.01 2.25 -16.67
C LYS A 121 11.62 2.59 -17.19
N ILE A 122 10.96 3.58 -16.58
CA ILE A 122 9.57 3.92 -16.87
C ILE A 122 9.50 5.30 -17.49
N SER A 123 8.66 5.46 -18.52
CA SER A 123 8.35 6.79 -19.07
C SER A 123 7.36 7.55 -18.18
N ASP A 124 7.46 8.88 -18.24
CA ASP A 124 6.52 9.77 -17.55
C ASP A 124 5.06 9.55 -17.97
N GLU A 125 4.85 9.25 -19.26
CA GLU A 125 3.52 8.96 -19.80
C GLU A 125 2.91 7.73 -19.14
N THR A 126 3.70 6.69 -18.94
CA THR A 126 3.25 5.46 -18.26
C THR A 126 2.83 5.76 -16.82
N LEU A 127 3.59 6.55 -16.07
CA LEU A 127 3.24 6.95 -14.71
C LEU A 127 1.94 7.78 -14.65
N ILE A 128 1.74 8.69 -15.60
CA ILE A 128 0.52 9.49 -15.71
C ILE A 128 -0.69 8.60 -16.01
N LEU A 129 -0.55 7.62 -16.90
CA LEU A 129 -1.61 6.65 -17.17
C LEU A 129 -1.97 5.84 -15.93
N PHE A 130 -0.99 5.33 -15.18
CA PHE A 130 -1.23 4.63 -13.92
C PHE A 130 -1.96 5.51 -12.91
N TRP A 131 -1.55 6.76 -12.78
CA TRP A 131 -2.22 7.74 -11.93
C TRP A 131 -3.70 7.91 -12.29
N GLN A 132 -3.99 8.13 -13.57
CA GLN A 132 -5.36 8.31 -14.06
C GLN A 132 -6.22 7.07 -13.85
N PHE A 133 -5.70 5.88 -14.17
CA PHE A 133 -6.43 4.62 -13.96
C PHE A 133 -6.67 4.33 -12.47
N THR A 134 -5.72 4.64 -11.62
CA THR A 134 -5.84 4.45 -10.18
C THR A 134 -6.88 5.40 -9.59
N LEU A 135 -6.91 6.66 -10.03
CA LEU A 135 -7.96 7.62 -9.64
C LEU A 135 -9.36 7.16 -10.10
N LYS A 136 -9.46 6.66 -11.33
CA LYS A 136 -10.70 6.10 -11.85
C LYS A 136 -11.16 4.91 -11.01
N THR A 137 -10.26 3.98 -10.71
CA THR A 137 -10.57 2.82 -9.87
C THR A 137 -11.01 3.24 -8.46
N LEU A 138 -10.39 4.25 -7.86
CA LEU A 138 -10.81 4.79 -6.57
C LEU A 138 -12.26 5.28 -6.59
N GLY A 139 -12.66 5.99 -7.65
CA GLY A 139 -14.05 6.41 -7.85
C GLY A 139 -15.01 5.24 -8.07
N GLU A 140 -14.58 4.20 -8.78
CA GLU A 140 -15.38 3.00 -9.02
C GLU A 140 -15.59 2.16 -7.76
N LEU A 141 -14.66 2.16 -6.80
CA LEU A 141 -14.79 1.41 -5.55
C LEU A 141 -16.01 1.79 -4.71
N GLU A 142 -16.54 3.00 -4.90
CA GLU A 142 -17.75 3.45 -4.20
C GLU A 142 -19.04 2.91 -4.83
N ILE A 143 -18.98 2.43 -6.06
CA ILE A 143 -20.13 2.02 -6.88
C ILE A 143 -20.21 0.50 -7.01
N VAL A 144 -19.07 -0.20 -7.07
CA VAL A 144 -19.03 -1.65 -7.32
C VAL A 144 -19.25 -2.48 -6.06
N ASN A 145 -19.97 -3.58 -6.19
CA ASN A 145 -20.21 -4.49 -5.07
C ASN A 145 -18.95 -5.31 -4.72
N ASN A 146 -18.13 -5.66 -5.70
CA ASN A 146 -16.90 -6.42 -5.48
C ASN A 146 -15.67 -5.55 -5.80
N GLN A 147 -15.18 -4.87 -4.79
CA GLN A 147 -14.05 -3.94 -4.90
C GLN A 147 -12.75 -4.64 -5.31
N ASN A 148 -12.55 -5.90 -4.95
CA ASN A 148 -11.35 -6.65 -5.31
C ASN A 148 -11.21 -6.86 -6.81
N LEU A 149 -12.30 -7.17 -7.49
CA LEU A 149 -12.29 -7.34 -8.94
C LEU A 149 -11.86 -6.07 -9.66
N SER A 150 -12.26 -4.90 -9.17
CA SER A 150 -11.84 -3.62 -9.75
C SER A 150 -10.34 -3.38 -9.62
N ILE A 151 -9.74 -3.78 -8.49
CA ILE A 151 -8.30 -3.64 -8.27
C ILE A 151 -7.51 -4.69 -9.09
N GLU A 152 -7.98 -5.93 -9.16
CA GLU A 152 -7.38 -6.95 -10.02
C GLU A 152 -7.40 -6.50 -11.48
N MET A 153 -8.52 -5.93 -11.96
CA MET A 153 -8.63 -5.38 -13.31
C MET A 153 -7.68 -4.22 -13.56
N LEU A 154 -7.49 -3.32 -12.59
CA LEU A 154 -6.49 -2.25 -12.70
C LEU A 154 -5.09 -2.83 -12.96
N SER A 155 -4.73 -3.90 -12.26
CA SER A 155 -3.44 -4.57 -12.43
C SER A 155 -3.31 -5.24 -13.80
N LEU A 156 -4.41 -5.74 -14.36
CA LEU A 156 -4.45 -6.46 -15.65
C LEU A 156 -4.46 -5.54 -16.87
N ILE A 157 -5.03 -4.36 -16.78
CA ILE A 157 -5.13 -3.40 -17.90
C ILE A 157 -3.75 -3.00 -18.45
N HIS A 158 -2.71 -3.06 -17.64
CA HIS A 158 -1.35 -2.67 -18.00
C HIS A 158 -0.43 -3.82 -18.37
N ILE A 159 -0.90 -5.02 -18.26
CA ILE A 159 -0.19 -6.20 -18.69
C ILE A 159 -0.65 -6.60 -20.07
#